data_04f3932b032dd2fd04d0ea31c9811662
#
_entry.id   04f3932b032dd2fd04d0ea31c9811662
#
_cell.length_a   1.000
_cell.length_b   1.000
_cell.length_c   1.000
_cell.angle_alpha   90.00
_cell.angle_beta   90.00
_cell.angle_gamma   90.00
#
_symmetry.space_group_name_H-M   'P 1'
#
loop_
_entity.id
_entity.type
_entity.pdbx_description
1 polymer ?
#
loop_
_entity_poly.entity_id
_entity_poly.type
_entity_poly.pdbx_seq_one_letter_code
_entity_poly.pdbx_strand_id
1 'polypeptide(L)'
;MKVLLVDDHPLILAALQSVIRGLGDDVTVMGVGSEREARAALKQDPDHDLVLLDLHLGDSDGFDLLADLRKLYPALPIVVVSASDRASDVIRAIDAGAMGFVPKRSANDTLFQALRLVMNGGIYVPPMTLGSSAAAPEPGGDTIPDIMRPRPSDHDLDEIAHNASAAPHQRPPPSFESLGLSPRQADVLSYLLKGLPNKLIAREMGLSIETVKDHVAAVLRALKVSSRTQAVLAISQMSQASGQPWRNSK
;
A
#
# COMPACT_ATOMS: atom_id res chain seq x y z
N MET A 1 12.57 6.06 -16.37
CA MET A 1 11.33 5.61 -15.68
C MET A 1 10.21 5.50 -16.69
N LYS A 2 9.54 4.33 -16.80
CA LYS A 2 8.41 4.09 -17.72
C LYS A 2 7.09 4.19 -16.97
N VAL A 3 6.21 5.08 -17.37
CA VAL A 3 4.89 5.30 -16.76
C VAL A 3 3.79 5.00 -17.75
N LEU A 4 2.83 4.17 -17.35
CA LEU A 4 1.60 3.95 -18.09
C LEU A 4 0.48 4.81 -17.49
N LEU A 5 -0.16 5.64 -18.31
CA LEU A 5 -1.35 6.40 -17.96
C LEU A 5 -2.57 5.74 -18.57
N VAL A 6 -3.60 5.51 -17.77
CA VAL A 6 -4.86 4.91 -18.21
C VAL A 6 -5.98 5.87 -17.86
N ASP A 7 -6.53 6.55 -18.87
CA ASP A 7 -7.62 7.54 -18.72
C ASP A 7 -8.33 7.71 -20.06
N ASP A 8 -9.63 7.63 -20.10
CA ASP A 8 -10.42 7.74 -21.34
C ASP A 8 -10.61 9.18 -21.83
N HIS A 9 -10.13 10.17 -21.07
CA HIS A 9 -10.22 11.59 -21.43
C HIS A 9 -8.93 12.08 -22.09
N PRO A 10 -8.88 12.33 -23.42
CA PRO A 10 -7.65 12.69 -24.14
C PRO A 10 -6.96 13.95 -23.60
N LEU A 11 -7.73 14.93 -23.16
CA LEU A 11 -7.19 16.17 -22.59
C LEU A 11 -6.49 15.92 -21.25
N ILE A 12 -7.03 15.04 -20.42
CA ILE A 12 -6.43 14.67 -19.14
C ILE A 12 -5.17 13.86 -19.38
N LEU A 13 -5.20 12.90 -20.32
CA LEU A 13 -3.99 12.18 -20.73
C LEU A 13 -2.88 13.14 -21.15
N ALA A 14 -3.16 14.09 -22.03
CA ALA A 14 -2.18 15.07 -22.50
C ALA A 14 -1.62 15.94 -21.36
N ALA A 15 -2.49 16.42 -20.46
CA ALA A 15 -2.10 17.21 -19.31
C ALA A 15 -1.20 16.41 -18.35
N LEU A 16 -1.62 15.19 -17.95
CA LEU A 16 -0.86 14.32 -17.06
C LEU A 16 0.47 13.90 -17.69
N GLN A 17 0.50 13.58 -18.99
CA GLN A 17 1.76 13.30 -19.70
C GLN A 17 2.75 14.45 -19.61
N SER A 18 2.27 15.69 -19.82
CA SER A 18 3.10 16.90 -19.73
C SER A 18 3.66 17.08 -18.31
N VAL A 19 2.80 16.93 -17.31
CA VAL A 19 3.19 17.04 -15.90
C VAL A 19 4.22 15.98 -15.54
N ILE A 20 3.98 14.70 -15.88
CA ILE A 20 4.85 13.59 -15.47
C ILE A 20 6.22 13.64 -16.16
N ARG A 21 6.30 14.07 -17.41
CA ARG A 21 7.59 14.32 -18.09
C ARG A 21 8.44 15.34 -17.34
N GLY A 22 7.83 16.27 -16.63
CA GLY A 22 8.53 17.22 -15.76
C GLY A 22 9.19 16.63 -14.52
N LEU A 23 8.99 15.32 -14.24
CA LEU A 23 9.69 14.62 -13.14
C LEU A 23 11.17 14.36 -13.42
N GLY A 24 11.58 14.34 -14.69
CA GLY A 24 12.97 14.15 -15.10
C GLY A 24 13.11 13.76 -16.57
N ASP A 25 14.30 13.98 -17.12
CA ASP A 25 14.61 13.76 -18.55
C ASP A 25 14.50 12.28 -18.97
N ASP A 26 14.66 11.35 -18.04
CA ASP A 26 14.59 9.91 -18.28
C ASP A 26 13.18 9.31 -18.11
N VAL A 27 12.12 10.15 -18.11
CA VAL A 27 10.75 9.69 -17.92
C VAL A 27 10.06 9.48 -19.26
N THR A 28 9.69 8.23 -19.53
CA THR A 28 8.88 7.85 -20.69
C THR A 28 7.44 7.63 -20.24
N VAL A 29 6.48 8.25 -20.92
CA VAL A 29 5.06 8.17 -20.57
C VAL A 29 4.27 7.67 -21.75
N MET A 30 3.56 6.53 -21.56
CA MET A 30 2.58 5.99 -22.50
C MET A 30 1.18 6.28 -21.98
N GLY A 31 0.31 6.85 -22.80
CA GLY A 31 -1.10 7.07 -22.48
C GLY A 31 -1.99 6.12 -23.27
N VAL A 32 -2.98 5.53 -22.60
CA VAL A 32 -3.99 4.65 -23.20
C VAL A 32 -5.38 5.04 -22.71
N GLY A 33 -6.39 4.86 -23.56
CA GLY A 33 -7.76 5.35 -23.29
C GLY A 33 -8.73 4.26 -22.82
N SER A 34 -8.30 3.02 -22.64
CA SER A 34 -9.20 1.93 -22.27
C SER A 34 -8.50 0.83 -21.47
N GLU A 35 -9.30 0.06 -20.73
CA GLU A 35 -8.85 -1.15 -20.05
C GLU A 35 -8.15 -2.13 -21.01
N ARG A 36 -8.73 -2.36 -22.18
CA ARG A 36 -8.17 -3.26 -23.20
C ARG A 36 -6.77 -2.83 -23.63
N GLU A 37 -6.59 -1.54 -23.88
CA GLU A 37 -5.29 -0.99 -24.28
C GLU A 37 -4.29 -1.06 -23.13
N ALA A 38 -4.70 -0.80 -21.88
CA ALA A 38 -3.86 -0.93 -20.71
C ALA A 38 -3.33 -2.36 -20.55
N ARG A 39 -4.21 -3.36 -20.68
CA ARG A 39 -3.83 -4.78 -20.64
C ARG A 39 -2.88 -5.15 -21.78
N ALA A 40 -3.13 -4.66 -22.98
CA ALA A 40 -2.28 -4.92 -24.14
C ALA A 40 -0.89 -4.29 -23.95
N ALA A 41 -0.82 -3.05 -23.49
CA ALA A 41 0.45 -2.35 -23.22
C ALA A 41 1.30 -3.07 -22.18
N LEU A 42 0.72 -3.47 -21.05
CA LEU A 42 1.44 -4.19 -19.99
C LEU A 42 1.84 -5.61 -20.40
N LYS A 43 1.07 -6.26 -21.29
CA LYS A 43 1.44 -7.57 -21.84
C LYS A 43 2.60 -7.46 -22.83
N GLN A 44 2.64 -6.39 -23.63
CA GLN A 44 3.68 -6.14 -24.62
C GLN A 44 4.99 -5.69 -23.95
N ASP A 45 4.91 -4.83 -22.95
CA ASP A 45 6.04 -4.32 -22.18
C ASP A 45 5.70 -4.37 -20.69
N PRO A 46 6.10 -5.45 -19.98
CA PRO A 46 5.85 -5.56 -18.53
C PRO A 46 6.76 -4.66 -17.67
N ASP A 47 7.73 -3.99 -18.29
CA ASP A 47 8.79 -3.20 -17.63
C ASP A 47 8.37 -1.78 -17.26
N HIS A 48 7.08 -1.58 -16.99
CA HIS A 48 6.62 -0.30 -16.44
C HIS A 48 7.01 -0.18 -14.95
N ASP A 49 7.43 1.04 -14.59
CA ASP A 49 7.81 1.37 -13.20
C ASP A 49 6.60 1.85 -12.39
N LEU A 50 5.54 2.34 -13.06
CA LEU A 50 4.37 2.93 -12.44
C LEU A 50 3.17 2.89 -13.39
N VAL A 51 1.98 2.66 -12.84
CA VAL A 51 0.69 2.88 -13.52
C VAL A 51 -0.07 3.99 -12.81
N LEU A 52 -0.57 4.96 -13.59
CA LEU A 52 -1.58 5.91 -13.15
C LEU A 52 -2.90 5.48 -13.76
N LEU A 53 -3.89 5.22 -12.93
CA LEU A 53 -5.14 4.61 -13.32
C LEU A 53 -6.32 5.50 -12.96
N ASP A 54 -7.11 5.89 -13.95
CA ASP A 54 -8.44 6.42 -13.67
C ASP A 54 -9.41 5.30 -13.30
N LEU A 55 -10.30 5.60 -12.37
CA LEU A 55 -11.38 4.68 -11.97
C LEU A 55 -12.58 4.70 -12.92
N HIS A 56 -12.73 5.74 -13.72
CA HIS A 56 -13.82 5.89 -14.66
C HIS A 56 -13.26 5.78 -16.09
N LEU A 57 -13.34 4.62 -16.68
CA LEU A 57 -12.85 4.30 -18.02
C LEU A 57 -14.02 4.01 -18.97
N GLY A 58 -14.78 5.06 -19.28
CA GLY A 58 -15.93 4.93 -20.20
C GLY A 58 -16.96 3.92 -19.70
N ASP A 59 -16.94 2.73 -20.25
CA ASP A 59 -17.86 1.63 -19.98
C ASP A 59 -17.33 0.58 -18.98
N SER A 60 -16.11 0.73 -18.45
CA SER A 60 -15.49 -0.22 -17.52
C SER A 60 -15.25 0.37 -16.13
N ASP A 61 -15.32 -0.49 -15.10
CA ASP A 61 -14.97 -0.12 -13.73
C ASP A 61 -13.45 -0.24 -13.53
N GLY A 62 -12.79 0.89 -13.31
CA GLY A 62 -11.35 0.93 -13.04
C GLY A 62 -10.92 0.16 -11.79
N PHE A 63 -11.84 -0.13 -10.86
CA PHE A 63 -11.55 -1.01 -9.74
C PHE A 63 -11.36 -2.46 -10.16
N ASP A 64 -12.10 -2.94 -11.16
CA ASP A 64 -11.92 -4.28 -11.69
C ASP A 64 -10.56 -4.40 -12.38
N LEU A 65 -10.19 -3.39 -13.18
CA LEU A 65 -8.87 -3.32 -13.77
C LEU A 65 -7.77 -3.27 -12.70
N LEU A 66 -7.93 -2.46 -11.65
CA LEU A 66 -6.99 -2.41 -10.53
C LEU A 66 -6.79 -3.77 -9.89
N ALA A 67 -7.89 -4.48 -9.58
CA ALA A 67 -7.84 -5.80 -8.96
C ALA A 67 -7.12 -6.83 -9.84
N ASP A 68 -7.36 -6.81 -11.15
CA ASP A 68 -6.72 -7.71 -12.09
C ASP A 68 -5.24 -7.39 -12.29
N LEU A 69 -4.90 -6.10 -12.41
CA LEU A 69 -3.50 -5.69 -12.50
C LEU A 69 -2.71 -6.08 -11.24
N ARG A 70 -3.34 -6.02 -10.07
CA ARG A 70 -2.72 -6.49 -8.82
C ARG A 70 -2.43 -7.99 -8.84
N LYS A 71 -3.32 -8.82 -9.41
CA LYS A 71 -3.10 -10.26 -9.55
C LYS A 71 -1.97 -10.57 -10.54
N LEU A 72 -1.97 -9.88 -11.69
CA LEU A 72 -1.03 -10.14 -12.78
C LEU A 72 0.36 -9.52 -12.52
N TYR A 73 0.39 -8.32 -11.96
CA TYR A 73 1.61 -7.52 -11.74
C TYR A 73 1.71 -7.05 -10.29
N PRO A 74 1.86 -7.95 -9.30
CA PRO A 74 1.80 -7.60 -7.87
C PRO A 74 2.91 -6.64 -7.42
N ALA A 75 4.05 -6.61 -8.10
CA ALA A 75 5.17 -5.73 -7.81
C ALA A 75 5.08 -4.35 -8.47
N LEU A 76 4.15 -4.14 -9.42
CA LEU A 76 4.02 -2.90 -10.18
C LEU A 76 3.27 -1.86 -9.33
N PRO A 77 3.84 -0.70 -8.99
CA PRO A 77 3.12 0.36 -8.31
C PRO A 77 1.95 0.88 -9.14
N ILE A 78 0.77 1.01 -8.51
CA ILE A 78 -0.41 1.62 -9.13
C ILE A 78 -0.88 2.76 -8.26
N VAL A 79 -1.03 3.94 -8.86
CA VAL A 79 -1.64 5.12 -8.25
C VAL A 79 -2.94 5.41 -8.96
N VAL A 80 -4.01 5.50 -8.20
CA VAL A 80 -5.32 5.91 -8.72
C VAL A 80 -5.34 7.43 -8.87
N VAL A 81 -5.81 7.90 -10.02
CA VAL A 81 -6.05 9.34 -10.30
C VAL A 81 -7.49 9.49 -10.72
N SER A 82 -8.35 10.00 -9.86
CA SER A 82 -9.80 9.97 -10.05
C SER A 82 -10.47 11.34 -9.88
N ALA A 83 -11.58 11.55 -10.58
CA ALA A 83 -12.45 12.70 -10.36
C ALA A 83 -13.18 12.65 -9.00
N SER A 84 -13.35 11.44 -8.45
CA SER A 84 -13.90 11.24 -7.11
C SER A 84 -12.90 11.61 -6.02
N ASP A 85 -13.41 12.17 -4.94
CA ASP A 85 -12.66 12.45 -3.70
C ASP A 85 -13.34 11.82 -2.47
N ARG A 86 -14.28 10.91 -2.73
CA ARG A 86 -15.02 10.23 -1.66
C ARG A 86 -14.09 9.35 -0.86
N ALA A 87 -14.19 9.43 0.46
CA ALA A 87 -13.39 8.59 1.36
C ALA A 87 -13.60 7.08 1.09
N SER A 88 -14.82 6.66 0.71
CA SER A 88 -15.12 5.29 0.33
C SER A 88 -14.29 4.79 -0.85
N ASP A 89 -14.12 5.64 -1.88
CA ASP A 89 -13.37 5.27 -3.09
C ASP A 89 -11.86 5.23 -2.79
N VAL A 90 -11.37 6.14 -1.96
CA VAL A 90 -9.99 6.14 -1.49
C VAL A 90 -9.69 4.85 -0.71
N ILE A 91 -10.53 4.51 0.28
CA ILE A 91 -10.37 3.30 1.10
C ILE A 91 -10.42 2.06 0.19
N ARG A 92 -11.44 1.95 -0.67
CA ARG A 92 -11.59 0.83 -1.61
C ARG A 92 -10.38 0.68 -2.53
N ALA A 93 -9.81 1.78 -3.04
CA ALA A 93 -8.62 1.72 -3.90
C ALA A 93 -7.38 1.23 -3.16
N ILE A 94 -7.15 1.71 -1.94
CA ILE A 94 -6.02 1.28 -1.11
C ILE A 94 -6.18 -0.20 -0.70
N ASP A 95 -7.38 -0.62 -0.31
CA ASP A 95 -7.68 -2.02 0.03
C ASP A 95 -7.52 -2.95 -1.18
N ALA A 96 -7.89 -2.47 -2.38
CA ALA A 96 -7.64 -3.18 -3.64
C ALA A 96 -6.15 -3.23 -4.03
N GLY A 97 -5.26 -2.57 -3.27
CA GLY A 97 -3.81 -2.62 -3.42
C GLY A 97 -3.20 -1.46 -4.22
N ALA A 98 -3.92 -0.36 -4.42
CA ALA A 98 -3.30 0.87 -4.92
C ALA A 98 -2.28 1.39 -3.90
N MET A 99 -1.17 1.94 -4.39
CA MET A 99 -0.15 2.57 -3.55
C MET A 99 -0.39 4.07 -3.39
N GLY A 100 -1.40 4.61 -4.03
CA GLY A 100 -1.80 6.00 -3.85
C GLY A 100 -3.14 6.29 -4.48
N PHE A 101 -3.77 7.35 -3.98
CA PHE A 101 -4.98 7.92 -4.55
C PHE A 101 -4.81 9.45 -4.65
N VAL A 102 -4.94 9.99 -5.85
CA VAL A 102 -4.83 11.42 -6.12
C VAL A 102 -6.10 11.91 -6.81
N PRO A 103 -6.88 12.81 -6.20
CA PRO A 103 -7.98 13.46 -6.89
C PRO A 103 -7.50 14.26 -8.11
N LYS A 104 -8.18 14.13 -9.27
CA LYS A 104 -7.81 14.86 -10.52
C LYS A 104 -7.80 16.39 -10.36
N ARG A 105 -8.51 16.92 -9.36
CA ARG A 105 -8.53 18.36 -9.02
C ARG A 105 -7.34 18.81 -8.15
N SER A 106 -6.50 17.89 -7.71
CA SER A 106 -5.32 18.23 -6.92
C SER A 106 -4.32 19.07 -7.74
N ALA A 107 -3.59 19.93 -7.05
CA ALA A 107 -2.50 20.69 -7.68
C ALA A 107 -1.41 19.73 -8.20
N ASN A 108 -0.68 20.15 -9.24
CA ASN A 108 0.40 19.36 -9.82
C ASN A 108 1.47 18.99 -8.78
N ASP A 109 1.77 19.89 -7.83
CA ASP A 109 2.72 19.61 -6.75
C ASP A 109 2.27 18.46 -5.86
N THR A 110 0.96 18.34 -5.61
CA THR A 110 0.39 17.21 -4.86
C THR A 110 0.59 15.90 -5.60
N LEU A 111 0.34 15.90 -6.92
CA LEU A 111 0.61 14.73 -7.76
C LEU A 111 2.10 14.35 -7.71
N PHE A 112 3.02 15.32 -7.87
CA PHE A 112 4.46 15.06 -7.78
C PHE A 112 4.87 14.49 -6.42
N GLN A 113 4.35 15.02 -5.32
CA GLN A 113 4.63 14.51 -3.98
C GLN A 113 4.13 13.08 -3.83
N ALA A 114 2.90 12.80 -4.29
CA ALA A 114 2.33 11.45 -4.27
C ALA A 114 3.19 10.45 -5.07
N LEU A 115 3.58 10.82 -6.29
CA LEU A 115 4.41 9.97 -7.15
C LEU A 115 5.79 9.71 -6.54
N ARG A 116 6.45 10.74 -6.02
CA ARG A 116 7.75 10.59 -5.33
C ARG A 116 7.62 9.67 -4.12
N LEU A 117 6.57 9.82 -3.31
CA LEU A 117 6.34 8.97 -2.15
C LEU A 117 6.15 7.52 -2.58
N VAL A 118 5.29 7.27 -3.58
CA VAL A 118 5.01 5.92 -4.09
C VAL A 118 6.24 5.28 -4.72
N MET A 119 7.00 6.03 -5.51
CA MET A 119 8.25 5.54 -6.11
C MET A 119 9.33 5.22 -5.07
N ASN A 120 9.29 5.85 -3.90
CA ASN A 120 10.11 5.51 -2.74
C ASN A 120 9.50 4.40 -1.86
N GLY A 121 8.43 3.76 -2.34
CA GLY A 121 7.80 2.62 -1.66
C GLY A 121 6.77 2.99 -0.58
N GLY A 122 6.47 4.27 -0.40
CA GLY A 122 5.41 4.74 0.49
C GLY A 122 4.02 4.63 -0.12
N ILE A 123 3.02 4.99 0.67
CA ILE A 123 1.61 5.07 0.25
C ILE A 123 1.16 6.51 0.38
N TYR A 124 0.50 7.00 -0.66
CA TYR A 124 -0.10 8.31 -0.63
C TYR A 124 -1.61 8.21 -0.49
N VAL A 125 -2.13 8.82 0.59
CA VAL A 125 -3.57 8.99 0.83
C VAL A 125 -3.85 10.49 0.93
N PRO A 126 -4.79 11.03 0.15
CA PRO A 126 -5.13 12.45 0.26
C PRO A 126 -5.71 12.76 1.63
N PRO A 127 -5.56 14.00 2.15
CA PRO A 127 -6.25 14.42 3.35
C PRO A 127 -7.76 14.23 3.16
N MET A 128 -8.36 13.33 3.93
CA MET A 128 -9.79 13.10 3.90
C MET A 128 -10.44 13.95 4.99
N THR A 129 -11.35 14.82 4.63
CA THR A 129 -12.35 15.31 5.58
C THR A 129 -13.28 14.13 5.85
N LEU A 130 -13.09 13.43 6.94
CA LEU A 130 -14.11 12.55 7.51
C LEU A 130 -15.34 13.44 7.71
N GLY A 131 -16.31 13.27 6.82
CA GLY A 131 -17.41 14.19 6.63
C GLY A 131 -18.02 14.61 7.94
N SER A 132 -18.15 15.90 8.12
CA SER A 132 -19.17 16.50 8.96
C SER A 132 -20.56 16.25 8.32
N SER A 133 -20.94 14.99 8.23
CA SER A 133 -22.32 14.54 8.21
C SER A 133 -22.71 14.17 9.65
N ALA A 134 -22.23 14.94 10.61
CA ALA A 134 -22.88 15.03 11.88
C ALA A 134 -23.78 16.27 11.78
N ALA A 135 -25.07 16.02 11.55
CA ALA A 135 -26.09 16.94 11.98
C ALA A 135 -25.66 17.48 13.36
N ALA A 136 -25.71 18.81 13.50
CA ALA A 136 -25.46 19.45 14.80
C ALA A 136 -26.26 18.68 15.87
N PRO A 137 -25.68 18.29 17.00
CA PRO A 137 -26.45 17.75 18.08
C PRO A 137 -27.37 18.90 18.56
N GLU A 138 -28.66 18.68 18.47
CA GLU A 138 -29.66 19.47 19.18
C GLU A 138 -29.24 19.57 20.65
N PRO A 139 -29.32 20.75 21.30
CA PRO A 139 -28.99 20.87 22.69
C PRO A 139 -30.19 20.35 23.52
N GLY A 140 -30.11 19.12 23.96
CA GLY A 140 -31.15 18.52 24.78
C GLY A 140 -30.87 17.11 25.25
N GLY A 141 -30.53 16.96 26.50
CA GLY A 141 -30.82 15.73 27.23
C GLY A 141 -29.65 14.90 27.75
N ASP A 142 -29.47 15.00 29.03
CA ASP A 142 -29.01 13.99 29.97
C ASP A 142 -27.52 13.62 29.98
N THR A 143 -26.76 14.47 30.67
CA THR A 143 -25.51 14.11 31.33
C THR A 143 -25.79 13.10 32.43
N ILE A 144 -25.34 11.86 32.27
CA ILE A 144 -25.28 10.87 33.36
C ILE A 144 -24.27 11.37 34.39
N PRO A 145 -24.66 11.58 35.66
CA PRO A 145 -23.74 12.04 36.72
C PRO A 145 -22.61 11.04 36.95
N ASP A 146 -21.41 11.55 37.15
CA ASP A 146 -20.14 10.85 37.36
C ASP A 146 -20.07 9.95 38.62
N ILE A 147 -21.17 9.84 39.36
CA ILE A 147 -21.29 9.02 40.59
C ILE A 147 -21.62 7.55 40.36
N MET A 148 -21.79 7.09 39.11
CA MET A 148 -22.11 5.70 38.76
C MET A 148 -20.97 4.92 38.08
N ARG A 149 -19.73 5.37 38.19
CA ARG A 149 -18.58 4.53 37.76
C ARG A 149 -18.17 3.62 38.93
N PRO A 150 -18.20 2.30 38.80
CA PRO A 150 -17.67 1.41 39.83
C PRO A 150 -16.16 1.65 39.96
N ARG A 151 -15.71 2.00 41.17
CA ARG A 151 -14.30 2.00 41.53
C ARG A 151 -13.89 0.51 41.72
N PRO A 152 -12.72 0.07 41.19
CA PRO A 152 -12.19 -1.26 41.55
C PRO A 152 -11.93 -1.26 43.06
N SER A 153 -12.45 -2.26 43.74
CA SER A 153 -12.20 -2.50 45.16
C SER A 153 -10.81 -3.13 45.34
N ASP A 154 -10.08 -2.65 46.36
CA ASP A 154 -8.73 -3.03 46.75
C ASP A 154 -8.56 -4.49 47.26
N HIS A 155 -9.45 -5.41 46.91
CA HIS A 155 -9.41 -6.78 47.44
C HIS A 155 -8.91 -7.86 46.47
N ASP A 156 -8.50 -7.53 45.27
CA ASP A 156 -8.07 -8.54 44.27
C ASP A 156 -6.53 -8.61 44.07
N LEU A 157 -5.73 -8.10 45.00
CA LEU A 157 -4.26 -8.08 44.84
C LEU A 157 -3.51 -9.25 45.49
N ASP A 158 -4.16 -10.19 46.18
CA ASP A 158 -3.46 -11.25 46.91
C ASP A 158 -3.47 -12.63 46.26
N GLU A 159 -4.07 -12.83 45.10
CA GLU A 159 -4.11 -14.18 44.43
C GLU A 159 -3.16 -14.34 43.22
N ILE A 160 -2.29 -13.40 42.89
CA ILE A 160 -1.40 -13.48 41.69
C ILE A 160 0.03 -13.95 42.09
N ALA A 161 0.30 -14.28 43.34
CA ALA A 161 1.68 -14.55 43.80
C ALA A 161 2.11 -16.02 43.85
N HIS A 162 1.38 -17.00 43.32
CA HIS A 162 1.75 -18.41 43.45
C HIS A 162 1.77 -19.24 42.17
N ASN A 163 2.06 -18.66 41.01
CA ASN A 163 2.33 -19.47 39.81
C ASN A 163 3.50 -18.94 38.93
N ALA A 164 4.59 -18.54 39.56
CA ALA A 164 5.81 -18.10 38.89
C ALA A 164 6.89 -19.19 39.02
N SER A 165 6.71 -20.34 38.39
CA SER A 165 7.80 -21.31 38.19
C SER A 165 7.60 -22.13 36.92
N ALA A 166 7.52 -21.43 35.79
CA ALA A 166 7.83 -22.00 34.47
C ALA A 166 8.65 -20.96 33.74
N ALA A 167 9.94 -21.19 33.60
CA ALA A 167 10.81 -20.35 32.77
C ALA A 167 10.16 -20.20 31.40
N PRO A 168 10.00 -18.98 30.88
CA PRO A 168 9.47 -18.81 29.54
C PRO A 168 10.47 -19.45 28.57
N HIS A 169 10.06 -20.56 27.94
CA HIS A 169 10.76 -21.06 26.78
C HIS A 169 10.80 -19.91 25.78
N GLN A 170 11.96 -19.26 25.69
CA GLN A 170 12.22 -18.23 24.70
C GLN A 170 12.10 -18.92 23.35
N ARG A 171 10.89 -18.83 22.72
CA ARG A 171 10.76 -19.15 21.30
C ARG A 171 11.76 -18.28 20.56
N PRO A 172 12.60 -18.87 19.69
CA PRO A 172 13.49 -18.08 18.88
C PRO A 172 12.69 -17.02 18.12
N PRO A 173 13.22 -15.81 17.93
CA PRO A 173 12.50 -14.77 17.21
C PRO A 173 12.07 -15.31 15.85
N PRO A 174 10.84 -15.01 15.41
CA PRO A 174 10.34 -15.47 14.13
C PRO A 174 11.26 -15.01 13.00
N SER A 175 11.75 -15.96 12.19
CA SER A 175 12.60 -15.67 11.03
C SER A 175 11.76 -15.64 9.76
N PHE A 176 12.15 -14.86 8.75
CA PHE A 176 11.47 -14.83 7.45
C PHE A 176 11.48 -16.20 6.73
N GLU A 177 12.41 -17.07 7.08
CA GLU A 177 12.48 -18.44 6.57
C GLU A 177 11.28 -19.29 7.02
N SER A 178 10.73 -19.00 8.20
CA SER A 178 9.51 -19.68 8.70
C SER A 178 8.26 -19.37 7.86
N LEU A 179 8.32 -18.34 7.01
CA LEU A 179 7.28 -17.99 6.03
C LEU A 179 7.44 -18.76 4.70
N GLY A 180 8.39 -19.69 4.60
CA GLY A 180 8.67 -20.43 3.37
C GLY A 180 9.42 -19.60 2.31
N LEU A 181 10.05 -18.51 2.72
CA LEU A 181 10.84 -17.66 1.85
C LEU A 181 12.26 -18.21 1.69
N SER A 182 12.79 -18.18 0.46
CA SER A 182 14.22 -18.42 0.24
C SER A 182 15.04 -17.28 0.86
N PRO A 183 16.36 -17.50 1.15
CA PRO A 183 17.22 -16.44 1.71
C PRO A 183 17.21 -15.14 0.90
N ARG A 184 17.20 -15.23 -0.44
CA ARG A 184 17.12 -14.07 -1.32
C ARG A 184 15.77 -13.34 -1.23
N GLN A 185 14.67 -14.09 -1.08
CA GLN A 185 13.35 -13.51 -0.87
C GLN A 185 13.22 -12.86 0.52
N ALA A 186 13.84 -13.45 1.53
CA ALA A 186 13.92 -12.87 2.87
C ALA A 186 14.70 -11.53 2.87
N ASP A 187 15.81 -11.46 2.13
CA ASP A 187 16.56 -10.22 1.93
C ASP A 187 15.67 -9.16 1.24
N VAL A 188 15.00 -9.53 0.15
CA VAL A 188 14.06 -8.63 -0.55
C VAL A 188 12.96 -8.15 0.39
N LEU A 189 12.34 -9.04 1.19
CA LEU A 189 11.32 -8.65 2.16
C LEU A 189 11.88 -7.65 3.18
N SER A 190 13.10 -7.84 3.66
CA SER A 190 13.74 -6.90 4.60
C SER A 190 13.88 -5.49 4.01
N TYR A 191 14.21 -5.39 2.73
CA TYR A 191 14.29 -4.11 2.01
C TYR A 191 12.90 -3.52 1.74
N LEU A 192 11.92 -4.37 1.44
CA LEU A 192 10.52 -3.95 1.30
C LEU A 192 9.99 -3.29 2.58
N LEU A 193 10.28 -3.88 3.73
CA LEU A 193 9.88 -3.35 5.04
C LEU A 193 10.57 -2.02 5.38
N LYS A 194 11.77 -1.78 4.83
CA LYS A 194 12.48 -0.48 4.92
C LYS A 194 11.95 0.56 3.94
N GLY A 195 10.97 0.22 3.12
CA GLY A 195 10.39 1.13 2.13
C GLY A 195 11.20 1.29 0.84
N LEU A 196 12.28 0.52 0.59
CA LEU A 196 13.13 0.71 -0.58
C LEU A 196 12.40 0.34 -1.89
N PRO A 197 12.42 1.19 -2.92
CA PRO A 197 11.87 0.85 -4.23
C PRO A 197 12.69 -0.25 -4.91
N ASN A 198 12.08 -0.97 -5.87
CA ASN A 198 12.72 -2.10 -6.55
C ASN A 198 14.08 -1.73 -7.18
N LYS A 199 14.21 -0.50 -7.71
CA LYS A 199 15.47 0.00 -8.28
C LYS A 199 16.62 0.07 -7.25
N LEU A 200 16.31 0.53 -6.02
CA LEU A 200 17.30 0.57 -4.94
C LEU A 200 17.58 -0.83 -4.39
N ILE A 201 16.56 -1.69 -4.26
CA ILE A 201 16.76 -3.09 -3.87
C ILE A 201 17.68 -3.80 -4.87
N ALA A 202 17.45 -3.61 -6.17
CA ALA A 202 18.28 -4.16 -7.23
C ALA A 202 19.75 -3.73 -7.09
N ARG A 203 19.99 -2.44 -6.82
CA ARG A 203 21.34 -1.91 -6.59
C ARG A 203 21.98 -2.49 -5.35
N GLU A 204 21.28 -2.54 -4.23
CA GLU A 204 21.79 -3.08 -2.95
C GLU A 204 22.12 -4.58 -3.02
N MET A 205 21.34 -5.33 -3.81
CA MET A 205 21.51 -6.77 -3.95
C MET A 205 22.39 -7.18 -5.14
N GLY A 206 22.80 -6.23 -6.00
CA GLY A 206 23.55 -6.53 -7.22
C GLY A 206 22.74 -7.35 -8.23
N LEU A 207 21.43 -7.13 -8.29
CA LEU A 207 20.49 -7.84 -9.17
C LEU A 207 19.91 -6.91 -10.24
N SER A 208 19.28 -7.49 -11.28
CA SER A 208 18.46 -6.73 -12.20
C SER A 208 17.15 -6.28 -11.52
N ILE A 209 16.54 -5.19 -12.00
CA ILE A 209 15.24 -4.73 -11.51
C ILE A 209 14.18 -5.81 -11.74
N GLU A 210 14.27 -6.51 -12.88
CA GLU A 210 13.34 -7.60 -13.24
C GLU A 210 13.43 -8.76 -12.24
N THR A 211 14.64 -9.19 -11.90
CA THR A 211 14.85 -10.22 -10.88
C THR A 211 14.27 -9.80 -9.52
N VAL A 212 14.39 -8.52 -9.17
CA VAL A 212 13.78 -7.99 -7.93
C VAL A 212 12.26 -8.00 -8.01
N LYS A 213 11.66 -7.63 -9.16
CA LYS A 213 10.20 -7.74 -9.36
C LYS A 213 9.70 -9.18 -9.16
N ASP A 214 10.42 -10.19 -9.69
CA ASP A 214 10.10 -11.59 -9.50
C ASP A 214 10.17 -12.01 -8.02
N HIS A 215 11.22 -11.61 -7.32
CA HIS A 215 11.35 -11.88 -5.88
C HIS A 215 10.25 -11.19 -5.08
N VAL A 216 9.92 -9.94 -5.39
CA VAL A 216 8.80 -9.22 -4.75
C VAL A 216 7.49 -9.97 -4.99
N ALA A 217 7.19 -10.37 -6.22
CA ALA A 217 6.00 -11.14 -6.54
C ALA A 217 5.94 -12.48 -5.77
N ALA A 218 7.08 -13.17 -5.63
CA ALA A 218 7.18 -14.40 -4.86
C ALA A 218 6.94 -14.17 -3.36
N VAL A 219 7.51 -13.10 -2.78
CA VAL A 219 7.28 -12.69 -1.39
C VAL A 219 5.81 -12.39 -1.13
N LEU A 220 5.16 -11.60 -2.00
CA LEU A 220 3.75 -11.25 -1.84
C LEU A 220 2.85 -12.50 -1.91
N ARG A 221 3.15 -13.44 -2.81
CA ARG A 221 2.43 -14.73 -2.89
C ARG A 221 2.62 -15.57 -1.63
N ALA A 222 3.84 -15.66 -1.10
CA ALA A 222 4.13 -16.42 0.13
C ALA A 222 3.38 -15.84 1.34
N LEU A 223 3.29 -14.52 1.43
CA LEU A 223 2.53 -13.81 2.46
C LEU A 223 1.02 -13.81 2.20
N LYS A 224 0.54 -14.33 1.05
CA LYS A 224 -0.86 -14.31 0.61
C LYS A 224 -1.47 -12.90 0.57
N VAL A 225 -0.70 -11.93 0.13
CA VAL A 225 -1.11 -10.53 0.01
C VAL A 225 -0.97 -10.06 -1.43
N SER A 226 -1.76 -9.07 -1.82
CA SER A 226 -1.81 -8.56 -3.20
C SER A 226 -0.99 -7.29 -3.42
N SER A 227 -0.47 -6.68 -2.36
CA SER A 227 0.32 -5.45 -2.49
C SER A 227 1.44 -5.38 -1.46
N ARG A 228 2.46 -4.57 -1.78
CA ARG A 228 3.57 -4.25 -0.90
C ARG A 228 3.10 -3.70 0.45
N THR A 229 2.10 -2.85 0.44
CA THR A 229 1.46 -2.27 1.63
C THR A 229 0.90 -3.35 2.53
N GLN A 230 0.13 -4.27 1.95
CA GLN A 230 -0.43 -5.38 2.70
C GLN A 230 0.67 -6.28 3.27
N ALA A 231 1.81 -6.45 2.57
CA ALA A 231 2.94 -7.19 3.10
C ALA A 231 3.54 -6.52 4.35
N VAL A 232 3.71 -5.20 4.32
CA VAL A 232 4.19 -4.43 5.48
C VAL A 232 3.23 -4.55 6.66
N LEU A 233 1.92 -4.39 6.41
CA LEU A 233 0.90 -4.53 7.45
C LEU A 233 0.83 -5.95 8.02
N ALA A 234 0.88 -6.98 7.17
CA ALA A 234 0.86 -8.37 7.59
C ALA A 234 2.05 -8.70 8.52
N ILE A 235 3.26 -8.30 8.14
CA ILE A 235 4.45 -8.51 8.98
C ILE A 235 4.38 -7.71 10.28
N SER A 236 3.87 -6.47 10.24
CA SER A 236 3.68 -5.66 11.44
C SER A 236 2.70 -6.32 12.42
N GLN A 237 1.57 -6.83 11.94
CA GLN A 237 0.60 -7.57 12.75
C GLN A 237 1.19 -8.86 13.34
N MET A 238 1.93 -9.63 12.54
CA MET A 238 2.62 -10.83 13.02
C MET A 238 3.68 -10.50 14.07
N SER A 239 4.40 -9.38 13.93
CA SER A 239 5.37 -8.90 14.94
C SER A 239 4.71 -8.54 16.26
N GLN A 240 3.55 -7.87 16.21
CA GLN A 240 2.78 -7.54 17.41
C GLN A 240 2.26 -8.79 18.10
N ALA A 241 1.75 -9.77 17.34
CA ALA A 241 1.26 -11.04 17.88
C ALA A 241 2.35 -11.90 18.50
N SER A 242 3.59 -11.84 18.01
CA SER A 242 4.74 -12.59 18.53
C SER A 242 5.50 -11.87 19.64
N GLY A 243 5.23 -10.60 19.87
CA GLY A 243 5.95 -9.74 20.82
C GLY A 243 7.43 -9.48 20.48
N GLN A 244 7.88 -9.90 19.28
CA GLN A 244 9.26 -9.76 18.84
C GLN A 244 9.36 -9.32 17.37
N PRO A 245 10.33 -8.46 17.03
CA PRO A 245 10.56 -8.06 15.64
C PRO A 245 11.09 -9.22 14.81
N TRP A 246 10.61 -9.39 13.60
CA TRP A 246 11.10 -10.35 12.62
C TRP A 246 12.56 -10.05 12.23
N ARG A 247 13.37 -11.08 12.12
CA ARG A 247 14.77 -10.94 11.74
C ARG A 247 15.10 -11.79 10.53
N ASN A 248 16.04 -11.30 9.73
CA ASN A 248 16.70 -12.10 8.70
C ASN A 248 17.72 -13.00 9.40
N SER A 249 17.65 -14.30 9.18
CA SER A 249 18.66 -15.23 9.68
C SER A 249 19.94 -15.00 8.86
N LYS A 250 20.96 -14.41 9.47
CA LYS A 250 22.31 -14.40 8.92
C LYS A 250 23.09 -15.54 9.55
#